data_c54a1f9aa60b3ca1a3260ec52311eb79
#
_entry.id   c54a1f9aa60b3ca1a3260ec52311eb79
#
_cell.length_a   1.000
_cell.length_b   1.000
_cell.length_c   1.000
_cell.angle_alpha   90.00
_cell.angle_beta   90.00
_cell.angle_gamma   90.00
#
_symmetry.space_group_name_H-M   'P 1'
#
loop_
_entity.id
_entity.type
_entity.pdbx_description
1 polymer ?
#
loop_
_entity_poly.entity_id
_entity_poly.type
_entity_poly.pdbx_seq_one_letter_code
_entity_poly.pdbx_strand_id
1 'polypeptide(L)'
;MINKAKYNCVEELAKQGSPIVIVAVTQEIEAIINACNDNGIKVEALCDNETRKVNQQIKGLEVIHTTQLPKKYPNARLIVAYHNIQECVDQLTSMGYEEFYSPLEILKNYDASKYQHNLSE
;
A
#
# COMPACT_ATOMS: atom_id res chain seq x y z
N MET A 1 -15.67 -11.20 14.73
CA MET A 1 -15.30 -10.79 14.62
C MET A 1 -14.48 -10.54 14.39
N ILE A 2 -14.28 -10.50 14.09
CA ILE A 2 -13.44 -10.25 13.78
C ILE A 2 -12.84 -9.68 13.52
N ASN A 3 -12.98 -9.53 13.17
CA ASN A 3 -12.43 -9.06 12.63
C ASN A 3 -11.54 -8.30 12.70
N LYS A 4 -11.34 -8.30 12.95
CA LYS A 4 -10.39 -7.38 13.08
C LYS A 4 -9.32 -7.51 12.07
N ALA A 5 -8.74 -6.41 11.65
CA ALA A 5 -7.68 -6.46 10.69
C ALA A 5 -6.61 -7.41 11.20
N LYS A 6 -6.24 -8.36 10.36
CA LYS A 6 -5.24 -9.31 10.71
C LYS A 6 -4.04 -9.03 9.83
N TYR A 7 -3.05 -8.35 10.37
CA TYR A 7 -1.90 -7.97 9.59
C TYR A 7 -0.91 -9.12 9.52
N ASN A 8 -0.49 -9.40 8.31
CA ASN A 8 0.51 -10.42 8.07
C ASN A 8 1.90 -9.87 8.34
N CYS A 9 2.85 -10.76 8.41
CA CYS A 9 4.23 -10.37 8.66
C CYS A 9 4.81 -9.66 7.45
N VAL A 10 5.45 -8.52 7.71
CA VAL A 10 5.97 -7.67 6.64
C VAL A 10 7.04 -8.39 5.83
N GLU A 11 7.80 -9.28 6.45
CA GLU A 11 8.85 -9.99 5.72
C GLU A 11 8.30 -10.79 4.56
N GLU A 12 7.03 -11.17 4.60
CA GLU A 12 6.45 -11.92 3.50
C GLU A 12 6.29 -11.06 2.25
N LEU A 13 6.23 -9.75 2.41
CA LEU A 13 6.07 -8.87 1.25
C LEU A 13 7.30 -8.85 0.36
N ALA A 14 8.47 -9.14 0.92
CA ALA A 14 9.69 -9.16 0.12
C ALA A 14 9.83 -10.45 -0.67
N LYS A 15 9.01 -11.44 -0.37
CA LYS A 15 9.04 -12.71 -1.10
C LYS A 15 8.17 -12.62 -2.34
N GLN A 16 8.49 -13.44 -3.31
CA GLN A 16 7.66 -13.52 -4.50
C GLN A 16 6.27 -14.02 -4.14
N GLY A 17 5.29 -13.52 -4.88
CA GLY A 17 3.92 -13.90 -4.62
C GLY A 17 2.98 -13.03 -5.42
N SER A 18 1.75 -12.93 -4.95
CA SER A 18 0.75 -12.11 -5.61
C SER A 18 1.18 -10.65 -5.61
N PRO A 19 0.65 -9.87 -6.55
CA PRO A 19 1.00 -8.45 -6.64
C PRO A 19 0.76 -7.72 -5.32
N ILE A 20 1.54 -6.67 -5.09
CA ILE A 20 1.41 -5.85 -3.90
C ILE A 20 0.88 -4.49 -4.32
N VAL A 21 -0.20 -4.06 -3.67
CA VAL A 21 -0.83 -2.76 -3.96
C VAL A 21 -0.95 -2.00 -2.66
N ILE A 22 -0.61 -0.71 -2.69
CA ILE A 22 -0.82 0.15 -1.54
C ILE A 22 -2.20 0.80 -1.68
N VAL A 23 -3.02 0.65 -0.64
CA VAL A 23 -4.37 1.16 -0.62
C VAL A 23 -4.40 2.49 0.10
N ALA A 24 -4.86 3.50 -0.60
CA ALA A 24 -4.99 4.90 -0.18
C ALA A 24 -3.71 5.67 -0.45
N VAL A 25 -3.90 6.74 -1.20
CA VAL A 25 -2.81 7.66 -1.55
C VAL A 25 -2.87 8.81 -0.57
N THR A 26 -2.11 8.69 0.50
CA THR A 26 -2.08 9.66 1.58
C THR A 26 -0.86 10.55 1.45
N GLN A 27 -0.69 11.47 2.39
CA GLN A 27 0.48 12.33 2.38
C GLN A 27 1.78 11.56 2.56
N GLU A 28 1.70 10.38 3.17
CA GLU A 28 2.89 9.56 3.41
C GLU A 28 3.18 8.59 2.27
N ILE A 29 2.46 8.69 1.16
CA ILE A 29 2.57 7.66 0.13
C ILE A 29 3.99 7.49 -0.40
N GLU A 30 4.70 8.60 -0.61
CA GLU A 30 6.06 8.48 -1.14
C GLU A 30 6.99 7.86 -0.13
N ALA A 31 6.82 8.19 1.15
CA ALA A 31 7.64 7.57 2.19
C ALA A 31 7.38 6.07 2.24
N ILE A 32 6.13 5.65 2.09
CA ILE A 32 5.80 4.23 2.11
C ILE A 32 6.43 3.53 0.90
N ILE A 33 6.35 4.16 -0.27
CA ILE A 33 6.96 3.57 -1.47
C ILE A 33 8.48 3.45 -1.29
N ASN A 34 9.11 4.51 -0.78
CA ASN A 34 10.55 4.48 -0.56
C ASN A 34 10.94 3.39 0.44
N ALA A 35 10.16 3.27 1.52
CA ALA A 35 10.45 2.25 2.52
C ALA A 35 10.27 0.85 1.95
N CYS A 36 9.29 0.66 1.08
CA CYS A 36 9.11 -0.62 0.41
C CYS A 36 10.34 -0.93 -0.45
N ASN A 37 10.79 0.05 -1.23
CA ASN A 37 11.96 -0.16 -2.07
C ASN A 37 13.19 -0.52 -1.24
N ASP A 38 13.36 0.14 -0.10
CA ASP A 38 14.51 -0.14 0.77
C ASP A 38 14.48 -1.55 1.33
N ASN A 39 13.28 -2.12 1.46
CA ASN A 39 13.12 -3.44 2.05
C ASN A 39 12.91 -4.53 1.00
N GLY A 40 13.15 -4.23 -0.26
CA GLY A 40 13.01 -5.23 -1.31
C GLY A 40 11.58 -5.60 -1.61
N ILE A 41 10.63 -4.75 -1.27
CA ILE A 41 9.22 -4.98 -1.50
C ILE A 41 8.84 -4.29 -2.81
N LYS A 42 8.40 -5.07 -3.77
CA LYS A 42 8.05 -4.54 -5.09
C LYS A 42 6.56 -4.23 -5.16
N VAL A 43 6.24 -2.95 -5.17
CA VAL A 43 4.85 -2.50 -5.27
C VAL A 43 4.46 -2.41 -6.74
N GLU A 44 3.29 -2.95 -7.08
CA GLU A 44 2.82 -2.95 -8.46
C GLU A 44 1.98 -1.73 -8.80
N ALA A 45 1.17 -1.26 -7.85
CA ALA A 45 0.26 -0.16 -8.13
C ALA A 45 -0.25 0.44 -6.82
N LEU A 46 -0.94 1.55 -6.97
CA LEU A 46 -1.62 2.21 -5.86
C LEU A 46 -3.12 2.25 -6.18
N CYS A 47 -3.97 2.32 -5.16
CA CYS A 47 -5.38 2.53 -5.41
C CYS A 47 -5.97 3.48 -4.39
N ASP A 48 -7.09 4.10 -4.77
CA ASP A 48 -7.76 5.07 -3.91
C ASP A 48 -9.22 5.15 -4.33
N ASN A 49 -10.08 5.51 -3.38
CA ASN A 49 -11.50 5.72 -3.66
C ASN A 49 -11.76 7.11 -4.24
N GLU A 50 -10.82 8.01 -4.12
CA GLU A 50 -11.01 9.37 -4.59
C GLU A 50 -10.73 9.46 -6.07
N THR A 51 -11.77 9.74 -6.83
CA THR A 51 -11.69 9.73 -8.28
C THR A 51 -10.62 10.66 -8.83
N ARG A 52 -10.42 11.81 -8.20
CA ARG A 52 -9.47 12.78 -8.72
C ARG A 52 -8.02 12.33 -8.57
N LYS A 53 -7.76 11.30 -7.75
CA LYS A 53 -6.42 10.76 -7.61
C LYS A 53 -6.12 9.68 -8.63
N VAL A 54 -7.16 9.17 -9.28
CA VAL A 54 -7.01 8.07 -10.23
C VAL A 54 -6.31 8.56 -11.48
N ASN A 55 -5.49 7.70 -12.07
CA ASN A 55 -4.72 7.95 -13.27
C ASN A 55 -3.50 8.84 -13.05
N GLN A 56 -3.21 9.18 -11.80
CA GLN A 56 -1.93 9.83 -11.51
C GLN A 56 -0.83 8.78 -11.48
N GLN A 57 0.39 9.26 -11.62
CA GLN A 57 1.58 8.44 -11.48
C GLN A 57 2.39 8.98 -10.33
N ILE A 58 2.69 8.14 -9.36
CA ILE A 58 3.47 8.55 -8.20
C ILE A 58 4.66 7.61 -8.10
N LYS A 59 5.85 8.18 -8.27
CA LYS A 59 7.10 7.42 -8.29
C LYS A 59 7.02 6.23 -9.25
N GLY A 60 6.37 6.47 -10.39
CA GLY A 60 6.25 5.45 -11.43
C GLY A 60 5.13 4.46 -11.24
N LEU A 61 4.33 4.62 -10.20
CA LEU A 61 3.24 3.69 -9.93
C LEU A 61 1.91 4.35 -10.27
N GLU A 62 1.07 3.61 -10.97
CA GLU A 62 -0.24 4.11 -11.39
C GLU A 62 -1.23 4.03 -10.23
N VAL A 63 -2.09 5.05 -10.13
CA VAL A 63 -3.18 5.05 -9.16
C VAL A 63 -4.45 4.59 -9.88
N ILE A 64 -5.04 3.49 -9.43
CA ILE A 64 -6.31 3.01 -9.96
C ILE A 64 -7.40 3.24 -8.93
N HIS A 65 -8.65 3.22 -9.39
CA HIS A 65 -9.76 3.31 -8.45
C HIS A 65 -9.89 1.97 -7.73
N THR A 66 -10.21 2.03 -6.42
CA THR A 66 -10.28 0.81 -5.61
C THR A 66 -11.25 -0.22 -6.19
N THR A 67 -12.33 0.25 -6.81
CA THR A 67 -13.30 -0.69 -7.40
C THR A 67 -12.72 -1.48 -8.56
N GLN A 68 -11.63 -1.05 -9.15
CA GLN A 68 -10.99 -1.78 -10.24
C GLN A 68 -9.99 -2.82 -9.76
N LEU A 69 -9.74 -2.83 -8.46
CA LEU A 69 -8.73 -3.70 -7.90
C LEU A 69 -8.96 -5.18 -8.21
N PRO A 70 -10.18 -5.72 -7.99
CA PRO A 70 -10.37 -7.15 -8.27
C PRO A 70 -10.17 -7.51 -9.73
N LYS A 71 -10.42 -6.56 -10.63
CA LYS A 71 -10.28 -6.82 -12.04
C LYS A 71 -8.81 -6.81 -12.47
N LYS A 72 -8.05 -5.85 -11.95
CA LYS A 72 -6.66 -5.69 -12.38
C LYS A 72 -5.68 -6.47 -11.54
N TYR A 73 -5.94 -6.59 -10.25
CA TYR A 73 -5.00 -7.24 -9.32
C TYR A 73 -5.74 -8.17 -8.38
N PRO A 74 -6.35 -9.24 -8.92
CA PRO A 74 -7.02 -10.21 -8.05
C PRO A 74 -5.99 -10.87 -7.14
N ASN A 75 -6.41 -11.17 -5.92
CA ASN A 75 -5.54 -11.85 -4.94
C ASN A 75 -4.33 -11.02 -4.53
N ALA A 76 -4.38 -9.71 -4.72
CA ALA A 76 -3.26 -8.86 -4.35
C ALA A 76 -3.04 -8.88 -2.84
N ARG A 77 -1.79 -8.65 -2.45
CA ARG A 77 -1.45 -8.39 -1.07
C ARG A 77 -1.53 -6.89 -0.88
N LEU A 78 -2.24 -6.45 0.16
CA LEU A 78 -2.61 -5.05 0.28
C LEU A 78 -1.95 -4.39 1.48
N ILE A 79 -1.21 -3.32 1.23
CA ILE A 79 -0.68 -2.47 2.28
C ILE A 79 -1.73 -1.39 2.51
N VAL A 80 -2.38 -1.43 3.67
CA VAL A 80 -3.52 -0.56 3.95
C VAL A 80 -3.03 0.70 4.64
N ALA A 81 -2.99 1.80 3.88
CA ALA A 81 -2.48 3.08 4.37
C ALA A 81 -3.59 4.06 4.78
N TYR A 82 -4.83 3.64 4.64
CA TYR A 82 -5.96 4.51 4.99
C TYR A 82 -6.04 4.68 6.50
N HIS A 83 -6.34 5.91 6.95
CA HIS A 83 -6.35 6.19 8.38
C HIS A 83 -7.47 5.44 9.11
N ASN A 84 -8.61 5.23 8.47
CA ASN A 84 -9.68 4.42 9.07
C ASN A 84 -9.48 2.99 8.61
N ILE A 85 -8.61 2.29 9.32
CA ILE A 85 -8.16 0.97 8.89
C ILE A 85 -9.31 -0.03 8.84
N GLN A 86 -10.15 -0.02 9.88
CA GLN A 86 -11.22 -1.03 9.93
C GLN A 86 -12.21 -0.87 8.79
N GLU A 87 -12.59 0.36 8.50
CA GLU A 87 -13.51 0.61 7.40
C GLU A 87 -12.92 0.13 6.07
N CYS A 88 -11.63 0.41 5.89
CA CYS A 88 -10.94 0.05 4.67
C CYS A 88 -10.83 -1.47 4.53
N VAL A 89 -10.43 -2.14 5.61
CA VAL A 89 -10.31 -3.59 5.58
C VAL A 89 -11.67 -4.25 5.34
N ASP A 90 -12.73 -3.68 5.94
CA ASP A 90 -14.07 -4.23 5.71
C ASP A 90 -14.45 -4.15 4.25
N GLN A 91 -14.17 -3.01 3.61
CA GLN A 91 -14.45 -2.86 2.19
C GLN A 91 -13.67 -3.88 1.36
N LEU A 92 -12.38 -3.99 1.63
CA LEU A 92 -11.52 -4.87 0.84
C LEU A 92 -11.85 -6.34 1.08
N THR A 93 -12.21 -6.68 2.31
CA THR A 93 -12.63 -8.05 2.61
C THR A 93 -13.88 -8.41 1.82
N SER A 94 -14.81 -7.47 1.72
CA SER A 94 -16.04 -7.71 0.96
C SER A 94 -15.74 -7.90 -0.53
N MET A 95 -14.58 -7.44 -0.98
CA MET A 95 -14.15 -7.60 -2.37
C MET A 95 -13.32 -8.85 -2.58
N GLY A 96 -13.11 -9.65 -1.52
CA GLY A 96 -12.43 -10.92 -1.65
C GLY A 96 -10.97 -10.95 -1.21
N TYR A 97 -10.48 -9.87 -0.63
CA TYR A 97 -9.08 -9.83 -0.22
C TYR A 97 -8.92 -10.33 1.19
N GLU A 98 -7.78 -10.97 1.46
CA GLU A 98 -7.52 -11.59 2.75
C GLU A 98 -6.16 -11.24 3.35
N GLU A 99 -5.25 -10.70 2.55
CA GLU A 99 -3.89 -10.42 3.05
C GLU A 99 -3.68 -8.92 3.16
N PHE A 100 -3.56 -8.48 4.39
CA PHE A 100 -3.43 -7.06 4.70
C PHE A 100 -2.14 -6.83 5.48
N TYR A 101 -1.49 -5.71 5.21
CA TYR A 101 -0.21 -5.35 5.83
C TYR A 101 -0.27 -3.91 6.30
N SER A 102 0.42 -3.64 7.39
CA SER A 102 0.46 -2.30 7.97
C SER A 102 1.64 -1.52 7.43
N PRO A 103 1.42 -0.28 6.96
CA PRO A 103 2.56 0.54 6.54
C PRO A 103 3.46 0.91 7.70
N LEU A 104 2.93 0.90 8.93
CA LEU A 104 3.73 1.25 10.09
C LEU A 104 4.90 0.28 10.28
N GLU A 105 4.66 -1.01 10.03
CA GLU A 105 5.72 -1.99 10.14
C GLU A 105 6.79 -1.75 9.08
N ILE A 106 6.37 -1.32 7.91
CA ILE A 106 7.32 -1.07 6.84
C ILE A 106 8.14 0.18 7.13
N LEU A 107 7.50 1.19 7.70
CA LEU A 107 8.15 2.46 8.00
C LEU A 107 9.02 2.42 9.26
N LYS A 108 8.93 1.35 10.01
CA LYS A 108 9.56 1.27 11.31
C LYS A 108 11.04 1.60 11.28
N ASN A 109 11.75 1.11 10.30
CA ASN A 109 13.19 1.32 10.16
C ASN A 109 13.52 2.23 8.99
N TYR A 110 12.54 2.97 8.51
CA TYR A 110 12.73 3.83 7.37
C TYR A 110 13.56 5.04 7.75
N ASP A 111 14.57 5.31 6.96
CA ASP A 111 15.46 6.45 7.18
C ASP A 111 15.14 7.52 6.15
N ALA A 112 14.30 8.47 6.54
CA ALA A 112 13.86 9.53 5.63
C ALA A 112 15.02 10.41 5.18
N SER A 113 16.08 10.48 5.97
CA SER A 113 17.19 11.36 5.62
C SER A 113 17.87 10.93 4.33
N LYS A 114 17.73 9.68 3.93
CA LYS A 114 18.27 9.22 2.66
C LYS A 114 17.66 9.96 1.48
N TYR A 115 16.48 10.52 1.67
CA TYR A 115 15.74 11.16 0.60
C TYR A 115 15.61 12.65 0.78
N GLN A 116 15.91 13.14 1.97
CA GLN A 116 15.70 14.55 2.30
C GLN A 116 16.87 15.43 1.94
N HIS A 117 18.06 14.89 1.85
CA HIS A 117 19.21 15.73 1.55
C HIS A 117 19.06 16.40 0.19
N ASN A 118 18.27 15.83 -0.70
CA ASN A 118 18.02 16.46 -1.98
C ASN A 118 17.18 17.72 -1.84
N LEU A 119 16.46 17.84 -0.76
CA LEU A 119 15.59 18.98 -0.55
C LEU A 119 16.30 20.13 0.13
N SER A 120 17.41 19.85 0.76
CA SER A 120 18.12 20.87 1.51
C SER A 120 19.01 21.73 0.63
N GLU A 121 19.10 21.46 -0.62
CA GLU A 121 19.94 22.20 -1.55
C GLU A 121 19.48 23.63 -1.77
#